data_199801b6d813ded0f9d123041c016723
#
_entry.id   199801b6d813ded0f9d123041c016723
#
_cell.length_a   1.000
_cell.length_b   1.000
_cell.length_c   1.000
_cell.angle_alpha   90.00
_cell.angle_beta   90.00
_cell.angle_gamma   90.00
#
_symmetry.space_group_name_H-M   'P 1'
#
loop_
_entity.id
_entity.type
_entity.pdbx_description
1 polymer ?
#
loop_
_entity_poly.entity_id
_entity_poly.type
_entity_poly.pdbx_seq_one_letter_code
_entity_poly.pdbx_strand_id
1 'polypeptide(L)'
;MNDAVICDAVRAPFGRYGGALSSIRTDDLAAVPLRALMERNMRVDWQSVDDLILGCANQAGEDNRNVARMALLLAGLPPSVPGTTVNRLCGSRLAERNFVLDLNGIAVP
;
A
#
# COMPACT_ATOMS: atom_id res chain seq x y z
N MET A 1 -10.68 17.60 -17.43
CA MET A 1 -10.44 16.27 -16.83
C MET A 1 -8.96 16.16 -16.51
N ASN A 2 -8.62 15.81 -15.30
CA ASN A 2 -7.24 15.64 -14.91
C ASN A 2 -6.77 14.23 -15.28
N ASP A 3 -5.56 14.12 -15.82
CA ASP A 3 -4.96 12.84 -16.13
C ASP A 3 -4.36 12.22 -14.85
N ALA A 4 -4.51 10.91 -14.71
CA ALA A 4 -3.81 10.16 -13.69
C ALA A 4 -2.46 9.67 -14.24
N VAL A 5 -1.40 9.88 -13.49
CA VAL A 5 -0.06 9.46 -13.88
C VAL A 5 0.57 8.60 -12.80
N ILE A 6 1.36 7.60 -13.21
CA ILE A 6 2.17 6.79 -12.29
C ILE A 6 3.50 7.52 -12.12
N CYS A 7 3.76 8.00 -10.90
CA CYS A 7 4.97 8.77 -10.60
C CYS A 7 6.16 7.89 -10.21
N ASP A 8 5.91 6.78 -9.54
CA ASP A 8 6.96 5.85 -9.13
C ASP A 8 6.36 4.45 -8.91
N ALA A 9 7.20 3.45 -8.89
CA ALA A 9 6.82 2.07 -8.62
C ALA A 9 7.98 1.31 -7.97
N VAL A 10 7.65 0.44 -7.04
CA VAL A 10 8.62 -0.42 -6.36
C VAL A 10 7.96 -1.78 -6.08
N ARG A 11 8.76 -2.82 -5.96
CA ARG A 11 8.26 -4.15 -5.60
C ARG A 11 9.14 -4.78 -4.52
N ALA A 12 8.52 -5.57 -3.66
CA ALA A 12 9.21 -6.56 -2.85
C ALA A 12 9.29 -7.89 -3.63
N PRO A 13 10.26 -8.75 -3.34
CA PRO A 13 10.40 -10.04 -4.01
C PRO A 13 9.24 -10.98 -3.67
N PHE A 14 8.93 -11.89 -4.57
CA PHE A 14 8.04 -13.01 -4.29
C PHE A 14 8.81 -14.11 -3.56
N GLY A 15 8.23 -14.61 -2.47
CA GLY A 15 8.73 -15.80 -1.78
C GLY A 15 7.87 -17.02 -2.06
N ARG A 16 8.46 -18.20 -1.92
CA ARG A 16 7.69 -19.45 -1.93
C ARG A 16 7.04 -19.67 -0.57
N TYR A 17 6.00 -20.47 -0.52
CA TYR A 17 5.37 -20.89 0.74
C TYR A 17 6.41 -21.55 1.66
N GLY A 18 6.45 -21.11 2.92
CA GLY A 18 7.44 -21.58 3.90
C GLY A 18 8.87 -21.18 3.61
N GLY A 19 9.10 -20.26 2.67
CA GLY A 19 10.44 -19.83 2.26
C GLY A 19 11.00 -18.64 3.05
N ALA A 20 11.85 -17.86 2.40
CA ALA A 20 12.63 -16.80 3.05
C ALA A 20 11.79 -15.68 3.69
N LEU A 21 10.57 -15.44 3.19
CA LEU A 21 9.69 -14.40 3.73
C LEU A 21 8.73 -14.92 4.80
N SER A 22 8.74 -16.21 5.11
CA SER A 22 7.76 -16.83 6.02
C SER A 22 7.85 -16.34 7.47
N SER A 23 8.99 -15.82 7.88
CA SER A 23 9.20 -15.27 9.23
C SER A 23 8.83 -13.79 9.36
N ILE A 24 8.48 -13.13 8.26
CA ILE A 24 8.17 -11.71 8.24
C ILE A 24 6.64 -11.55 8.35
N ARG A 25 6.19 -10.74 9.30
CA ARG A 25 4.76 -10.43 9.45
C ARG A 25 4.24 -9.75 8.18
N THR A 26 3.00 -10.02 7.84
CA THR A 26 2.36 -9.49 6.62
C THR A 26 2.32 -7.97 6.59
N ASP A 27 1.97 -7.34 7.70
CA ASP A 27 1.92 -5.87 7.82
C ASP A 27 3.31 -5.23 7.73
N ASP A 28 4.33 -5.85 8.34
CA ASP A 28 5.72 -5.39 8.22
C ASP A 28 6.22 -5.53 6.78
N LEU A 29 5.90 -6.63 6.12
CA LEU A 29 6.27 -6.85 4.72
C LEU A 29 5.61 -5.80 3.80
N ALA A 30 4.35 -5.48 4.05
CA ALA A 30 3.63 -4.46 3.29
C ALA A 30 4.20 -3.05 3.51
N ALA A 31 4.79 -2.78 4.67
CA ALA A 31 5.42 -1.50 4.97
C ALA A 31 6.74 -1.28 4.21
N VAL A 32 7.43 -2.34 3.80
CA VAL A 32 8.73 -2.25 3.12
C VAL A 32 8.67 -1.42 1.82
N PRO A 33 7.77 -1.71 0.86
CA PRO A 33 7.69 -0.90 -0.36
C PRO A 33 7.23 0.53 -0.08
N LEU A 34 6.41 0.75 0.93
CA LEU A 34 5.97 2.10 1.31
C LEU A 34 7.15 2.95 1.81
N ARG A 35 7.98 2.39 2.69
CA ARG A 35 9.20 3.08 3.13
C ARG A 35 10.13 3.38 1.97
N ALA A 36 10.31 2.44 1.06
CA ALA A 36 11.16 2.63 -0.10
C ALA A 36 10.67 3.78 -0.99
N LEU A 37 9.36 3.88 -1.21
CA LEU A 37 8.78 5.00 -1.96
C LEU A 37 9.00 6.34 -1.26
N MET A 38 8.83 6.39 0.06
CA MET A 38 9.04 7.59 0.84
C MET A 38 10.51 8.05 0.81
N GLU A 39 11.44 7.13 0.94
CA GLU A 39 12.88 7.40 0.90
C GLU A 39 13.33 7.89 -0.47
N ARG A 40 12.76 7.35 -1.54
CA ARG A 40 13.07 7.76 -2.92
C ARG A 40 12.46 9.09 -3.31
N ASN A 41 11.37 9.50 -2.66
CA ASN A 41 10.57 10.66 -3.02
C ASN A 41 10.45 11.64 -1.85
N MET A 42 11.56 12.11 -1.34
CA MET A 42 11.62 12.98 -0.16
C MET A 42 11.01 14.37 -0.38
N ARG A 43 10.79 14.78 -1.64
CA ARG A 43 10.16 16.06 -1.96
C ARG A 43 8.64 16.01 -1.95
N VAL A 44 8.07 14.81 -1.86
CA VAL A 44 6.61 14.62 -1.81
C VAL A 44 6.11 14.99 -0.42
N ASP A 45 5.04 15.74 -0.37
CA ASP A 45 4.30 15.97 0.88
C ASP A 45 3.41 14.75 1.15
N TRP A 46 3.90 13.84 1.97
CA TRP A 46 3.19 12.62 2.32
C TRP A 46 1.93 12.85 3.16
N GLN A 47 1.77 14.04 3.75
CA GLN A 47 0.53 14.42 4.44
C GLN A 47 -0.61 14.69 3.47
N SER A 48 -0.31 15.01 2.22
CA SER A 48 -1.30 15.27 1.18
C SER A 48 -1.79 14.01 0.45
N VAL A 49 -1.34 12.83 0.87
CA VAL A 49 -1.84 11.56 0.32
C VAL A 49 -3.28 11.35 0.76
N ASP A 50 -4.18 11.16 -0.20
CA ASP A 50 -5.61 11.01 0.07
C ASP A 50 -5.97 9.65 0.66
N ASP A 51 -5.38 8.59 0.15
CA ASP A 51 -5.64 7.24 0.62
C ASP A 51 -4.49 6.30 0.27
N LEU A 52 -4.28 5.31 1.09
CA LEU A 52 -3.44 4.14 0.78
C LEU A 52 -4.35 2.94 0.55
N ILE A 53 -4.32 2.40 -0.65
CA ILE A 53 -5.17 1.27 -1.01
C ILE A 53 -4.30 0.02 -1.19
N LEU A 54 -4.65 -1.04 -0.48
CA LEU A 54 -3.94 -2.31 -0.54
C LEU A 54 -4.90 -3.46 -0.84
N GLY A 55 -4.53 -4.34 -1.76
CA GLY A 55 -5.30 -5.54 -2.05
C GLY A 55 -4.92 -6.69 -1.12
N CYS A 56 -5.89 -7.25 -0.41
CA CYS A 56 -5.70 -8.44 0.42
C CYS A 56 -6.93 -9.33 0.39
N ALA A 57 -6.75 -10.56 -0.06
CA ALA A 57 -7.86 -11.52 -0.20
C ALA A 57 -8.18 -12.26 1.10
N ASN A 58 -7.27 -12.28 2.06
CA ASN A 58 -7.45 -12.95 3.34
C ASN A 58 -6.89 -12.08 4.47
N GLN A 59 -7.78 -11.44 5.21
CA GLN A 59 -7.44 -10.51 6.28
C GLN A 59 -7.60 -11.17 7.67
N ALA A 60 -7.09 -12.37 7.82
CA ALA A 60 -7.10 -13.10 9.08
C ALA A 60 -5.73 -13.04 9.76
N GLY A 61 -5.72 -13.05 11.09
CA GLY A 61 -4.49 -13.07 11.87
C GLY A 61 -3.65 -11.80 11.72
N GLU A 62 -2.48 -11.91 11.15
CA GLU A 62 -1.51 -10.81 10.98
C GLU A 62 -1.99 -9.68 10.07
N ASP A 63 -2.93 -9.97 9.19
CA ASP A 63 -3.49 -8.97 8.28
C ASP A 63 -4.44 -7.98 8.97
N ASN A 64 -4.81 -8.25 10.22
CA ASN A 64 -5.44 -7.30 11.14
C ASN A 64 -6.66 -6.55 10.61
N ARG A 65 -7.46 -7.16 9.75
CA ARG A 65 -8.69 -6.61 9.15
C ARG A 65 -8.49 -5.38 8.26
N ASN A 66 -7.43 -4.60 8.47
CA ASN A 66 -7.07 -3.47 7.61
C ASN A 66 -5.54 -3.36 7.51
N VAL A 67 -4.95 -4.24 6.74
CA VAL A 67 -3.50 -4.30 6.56
C VAL A 67 -2.94 -3.01 5.91
N ALA A 68 -3.73 -2.32 5.08
CA ALA A 68 -3.33 -1.04 4.51
C ALA A 68 -3.06 -0.01 5.61
N ARG A 69 -3.97 0.12 6.56
CA ARG A 69 -3.82 1.05 7.69
C ARG A 69 -2.63 0.69 8.57
N MET A 70 -2.46 -0.59 8.86
CA MET A 70 -1.32 -1.05 9.66
C MET A 70 0.00 -0.81 8.94
N ALA A 71 0.06 -1.12 7.66
CA ALA A 71 1.28 -0.93 6.86
C ALA A 71 1.69 0.54 6.77
N LEU A 72 0.74 1.46 6.56
CA LEU A 72 1.07 2.88 6.50
C LEU A 72 1.61 3.43 7.82
N LEU A 73 1.05 3.00 8.94
CA LEU A 73 1.54 3.41 10.27
C LEU A 73 2.94 2.85 10.53
N LEU A 74 3.18 1.59 10.20
CA LEU A 74 4.48 0.94 10.34
C LEU A 74 5.54 1.55 9.41
N ALA A 75 5.14 1.99 8.23
CA ALA A 75 6.03 2.66 7.29
C ALA A 75 6.41 4.07 7.72
N GLY A 76 5.65 4.66 8.64
CA GLY A 76 5.90 6.02 9.12
C GLY A 76 5.18 7.11 8.32
N LEU A 77 4.15 6.76 7.54
CA LEU A 77 3.30 7.77 6.93
C LEU A 77 2.56 8.57 8.01
N PRO A 78 2.16 9.80 7.71
CA PRO A 78 1.38 10.61 8.66
C PRO A 78 0.09 9.89 9.07
N PRO A 79 -0.26 9.89 10.37
CA PRO A 79 -1.48 9.20 10.85
C PRO A 79 -2.79 9.75 10.26
N SER A 80 -2.75 10.93 9.68
CA SER A 80 -3.89 11.55 9.00
C SER A 80 -4.23 10.86 7.67
N VAL A 81 -3.29 10.13 7.07
CA VAL A 81 -3.52 9.41 5.82
C VAL A 81 -4.39 8.19 6.08
N PRO A 82 -5.55 8.06 5.44
CA PRO A 82 -6.39 6.88 5.59
C PRO A 82 -5.80 5.67 4.87
N GLY A 83 -6.23 4.49 5.26
CA GLY A 83 -5.84 3.24 4.60
C GLY A 83 -7.06 2.38 4.33
N THR A 84 -7.18 1.91 3.10
CA THR A 84 -8.28 1.08 2.63
C THR A 84 -7.76 -0.27 2.14
N THR A 85 -8.29 -1.34 2.67
CA THR A 85 -7.98 -2.69 2.20
C THR A 85 -9.14 -3.22 1.37
N VAL A 86 -8.84 -3.63 0.13
CA VAL A 86 -9.84 -4.16 -0.78
C VAL A 86 -9.66 -5.66 -0.95
N ASN A 87 -10.78 -6.38 -0.98
CA ASN A 87 -10.80 -7.80 -1.23
C ASN A 87 -11.72 -8.10 -2.42
N ARG A 88 -11.11 -8.56 -3.50
CA ARG A 88 -11.78 -9.11 -4.68
C ARG A 88 -11.20 -10.49 -5.02
N LEU A 89 -10.89 -11.27 -3.99
CA LEU A 89 -10.24 -12.57 -4.11
C LEU A 89 -8.98 -12.47 -4.99
N CYS A 90 -8.85 -13.27 -6.04
CA CYS A 90 -7.69 -13.22 -6.94
C CYS A 90 -7.54 -11.88 -7.69
N GLY A 91 -8.61 -11.09 -7.78
CA GLY A 91 -8.62 -9.78 -8.42
C GLY A 91 -8.28 -8.61 -7.49
N SER A 92 -7.95 -8.85 -6.22
CA SER A 92 -7.71 -7.78 -5.24
C SER A 92 -6.62 -6.81 -5.70
N ARG A 93 -5.52 -7.32 -6.24
CA ARG A 93 -4.44 -6.50 -6.77
C ARG A 93 -4.83 -5.72 -8.03
N LEU A 94 -5.69 -6.30 -8.84
CA LEU A 94 -6.17 -5.61 -10.05
C LEU A 94 -7.13 -4.47 -9.68
N ALA A 95 -7.96 -4.68 -8.67
CA ALA A 95 -8.82 -3.63 -8.14
C ALA A 95 -8.01 -2.47 -7.58
N GLU A 96 -6.95 -2.76 -6.83
CA GLU A 96 -6.02 -1.79 -6.29
C GLU A 96 -5.39 -0.92 -7.41
N ARG A 97 -5.03 -1.50 -8.53
CA ARG A 97 -4.45 -0.78 -9.68
C ARG A 97 -5.41 0.20 -10.35
N ASN A 98 -6.70 0.07 -10.13
CA ASN A 98 -7.71 0.99 -10.65
C ASN A 98 -7.87 2.24 -9.80
N PHE A 99 -7.23 2.28 -8.64
CA PHE A 99 -7.18 3.44 -7.77
C PHE A 99 -5.77 4.01 -7.82
N VAL A 100 -5.63 5.19 -8.34
CA VAL A 100 -4.36 5.90 -8.40
C VAL A 100 -4.34 6.93 -7.28
N LEU A 101 -3.30 6.88 -6.47
CA LEU A 101 -3.06 7.93 -5.49
C LEU A 101 -2.67 9.20 -6.22
N ASP A 102 -3.52 10.20 -6.17
CA ASP A 102 -3.16 11.55 -6.56
C ASP A 102 -2.61 12.29 -5.34
N LEU A 103 -1.36 12.67 -5.43
CA LEU A 103 -0.68 13.42 -4.38
C LEU A 103 -1.19 14.86 -4.24
N ASN A 104 -2.14 15.26 -5.06
CA ASN A 104 -2.75 16.60 -5.03
C ASN A 104 -4.20 16.61 -4.56
N GLY A 105 -4.67 15.55 -3.96
CA GLY A 105 -6.01 15.50 -3.37
C GLY A 105 -7.10 15.01 -4.35
N ILE A 106 -6.73 14.25 -5.37
CA ILE A 106 -7.68 13.67 -6.32
C ILE A 106 -7.46 12.16 -6.37
N ALA A 107 -8.39 11.40 -5.80
CA ALA A 107 -8.44 9.97 -6.05
C ALA A 107 -9.00 9.75 -7.45
N VAL A 108 -8.23 9.12 -8.31
CA VAL A 108 -8.67 8.82 -9.69
C VAL A 108 -8.94 7.33 -9.79
N PRO A 109 -10.17 6.93 -10.16
CA PRO A 109 -10.52 5.52 -10.35
C PRO A 109 -9.84 4.88 -11.55
#